data_408a0aac40624c4ba1d905dd4726aab8
#
_entry.id   408a0aac40624c4ba1d905dd4726aab8
#
_cell.length_a   1.000
_cell.length_b   1.000
_cell.length_c   1.000
_cell.angle_alpha   90.00
_cell.angle_beta   90.00
_cell.angle_gamma   90.00
#
_symmetry.space_group_name_H-M   'P 1'
#
loop_
_entity.id
_entity.type
_entity.pdbx_description
1 polymer ?
#
loop_
_entity_poly.entity_id
_entity_poly.type
_entity_poly.pdbx_seq_one_letter_code
_entity_poly.pdbx_strand_id
1 'polypeptide(L)'
;MKSTLKGLFLSFSLILSLGLLTACDQNAPDEAKSEYRVKNEKYVEDISADAAYRKLAFDFSPYAVYYKVIQGLPDGDKTQRPLQNSQVEYKYTLKLISGEVLETDEIVKSWIYRQEGNQRPESMIRGMQLALQHMSVGETWEVVIPWQLGYGAYTYGGSSSSSIPAFSTLIFEVSLLSIPTL
;
A
#
# COMPACT_ATOMS: atom_id res chain seq x y z
N MET A 1 -88.36 22.33 -25.49
CA MET A 1 -87.52 23.23 -26.27
C MET A 1 -86.06 23.03 -25.78
N LYS A 2 -85.20 22.78 -26.69
CA LYS A 2 -83.87 22.22 -26.48
C LYS A 2 -82.88 23.25 -25.97
N SER A 3 -82.17 23.01 -24.88
CA SER A 3 -81.00 23.75 -24.47
C SER A 3 -79.78 22.81 -24.42
N THR A 4 -78.87 23.09 -25.28
CA THR A 4 -77.59 22.37 -25.46
C THR A 4 -76.57 22.88 -24.45
N LEU A 5 -76.18 21.97 -23.57
CA LEU A 5 -75.10 22.22 -22.60
C LEU A 5 -73.75 21.89 -23.26
N LYS A 6 -72.93 22.92 -23.52
CA LYS A 6 -71.56 22.73 -24.03
C LYS A 6 -70.67 22.40 -22.86
N GLY A 7 -70.16 21.16 -22.85
CA GLY A 7 -69.19 20.71 -21.89
C GLY A 7 -67.81 21.30 -22.18
N LEU A 8 -67.26 21.97 -21.17
CA LEU A 8 -65.93 22.52 -21.15
C LEU A 8 -64.97 21.39 -20.70
N PHE A 9 -64.20 20.82 -21.62
CA PHE A 9 -63.12 19.92 -21.28
C PHE A 9 -61.93 20.69 -20.78
N LEU A 10 -61.75 20.71 -19.44
CA LEU A 10 -60.46 21.10 -18.84
C LEU A 10 -59.50 19.94 -19.02
N SER A 11 -58.57 20.09 -19.94
CA SER A 11 -57.39 19.20 -20.03
C SER A 11 -56.47 19.46 -18.88
N PHE A 12 -56.49 18.58 -17.88
CA PHE A 12 -55.55 18.58 -16.76
C PHE A 12 -54.24 18.00 -17.28
N SER A 13 -53.35 18.87 -17.72
CA SER A 13 -51.98 18.46 -18.08
C SER A 13 -51.24 18.10 -16.82
N LEU A 14 -51.15 16.79 -16.55
CA LEU A 14 -50.34 16.24 -15.49
C LEU A 14 -48.85 16.36 -15.92
N ILE A 15 -48.21 17.45 -15.53
CA ILE A 15 -46.77 17.59 -15.62
C ILE A 15 -46.17 16.60 -14.62
N LEU A 16 -45.82 15.40 -15.11
CA LEU A 16 -45.00 14.45 -14.38
C LEU A 16 -43.58 15.02 -14.30
N SER A 17 -43.34 15.80 -13.25
CA SER A 17 -41.99 16.20 -12.88
C SER A 17 -41.25 14.95 -12.48
N LEU A 18 -40.47 14.43 -13.44
CA LEU A 18 -39.48 13.41 -13.21
C LEU A 18 -38.40 14.05 -12.35
N GLY A 19 -38.60 14.04 -11.03
CA GLY A 19 -37.59 14.35 -10.07
C GLY A 19 -36.45 13.35 -10.28
N LEU A 20 -35.36 13.83 -10.86
CA LEU A 20 -34.07 13.18 -10.78
C LEU A 20 -33.74 13.10 -9.28
N LEU A 21 -34.17 12.01 -8.64
CA LEU A 21 -33.54 11.56 -7.43
C LEU A 21 -32.11 11.21 -7.83
N THR A 22 -31.23 12.19 -7.68
CA THR A 22 -29.79 11.88 -7.53
C THR A 22 -29.73 11.09 -6.23
N ALA A 23 -29.89 9.77 -6.35
CA ALA A 23 -29.47 8.87 -5.31
C ALA A 23 -28.00 9.25 -5.06
N CYS A 24 -27.72 9.79 -3.87
CA CYS A 24 -26.36 9.84 -3.38
C CYS A 24 -25.88 8.39 -3.38
N ASP A 25 -25.09 8.07 -4.37
CA ASP A 25 -24.50 6.76 -4.52
C ASP A 25 -23.52 6.58 -3.35
N GLN A 26 -24.00 5.90 -2.32
CA GLN A 26 -23.19 5.53 -1.16
C GLN A 26 -22.08 4.52 -1.53
N ASN A 27 -22.01 4.10 -2.80
CA ASN A 27 -21.02 3.18 -3.33
C ASN A 27 -19.81 3.89 -3.95
N ALA A 28 -19.87 5.20 -4.24
CA ALA A 28 -18.71 5.94 -4.79
C ALA A 28 -17.41 5.77 -3.99
N PRO A 29 -17.40 5.72 -2.63
CA PRO A 29 -16.19 5.42 -1.89
C PRO A 29 -15.63 4.01 -2.12
N ASP A 30 -16.49 3.04 -2.37
CA ASP A 30 -16.09 1.65 -2.58
C ASP A 30 -15.55 1.40 -4.00
N GLU A 31 -16.10 2.07 -5.00
CA GLU A 31 -15.66 1.94 -6.39
C GLU A 31 -14.28 2.59 -6.59
N ALA A 32 -14.06 3.77 -6.04
CA ALA A 32 -12.75 4.44 -6.05
C ALA A 32 -11.68 3.63 -5.31
N LYS A 33 -12.02 3.03 -4.17
CA LYS A 33 -11.13 2.10 -3.44
C LYS A 33 -10.85 0.85 -4.25
N SER A 34 -11.86 0.32 -4.98
CA SER A 34 -11.71 -0.83 -5.87
C SER A 34 -10.75 -0.52 -7.02
N GLU A 35 -10.87 0.64 -7.67
CA GLU A 35 -9.99 1.07 -8.75
C GLU A 35 -8.55 1.29 -8.26
N TYR A 36 -8.37 1.96 -7.12
CA TYR A 36 -7.05 2.15 -6.51
C TYR A 36 -6.38 0.82 -6.18
N ARG A 37 -7.12 -0.10 -5.59
CA ARG A 37 -6.65 -1.45 -5.30
C ARG A 37 -6.20 -2.17 -6.56
N VAL A 38 -7.02 -2.16 -7.62
CA VAL A 38 -6.71 -2.81 -8.89
C VAL A 38 -5.42 -2.25 -9.49
N LYS A 39 -5.21 -0.92 -9.46
CA LYS A 39 -3.97 -0.29 -9.91
C LYS A 39 -2.76 -0.76 -9.11
N ASN A 40 -2.89 -0.88 -7.79
CA ASN A 40 -1.80 -1.34 -6.93
C ASN A 40 -1.47 -2.82 -7.16
N GLU A 41 -2.47 -3.67 -7.33
CA GLU A 41 -2.27 -5.09 -7.66
C GLU A 41 -1.66 -5.28 -9.04
N LYS A 42 -2.11 -4.52 -10.04
CA LYS A 42 -1.54 -4.52 -11.39
C LYS A 42 -0.07 -4.08 -11.40
N TYR A 43 0.28 -3.06 -10.61
CA TYR A 43 1.67 -2.64 -10.47
C TYR A 43 2.56 -3.78 -9.96
N VAL A 44 2.11 -4.52 -8.94
CA VAL A 44 2.85 -5.67 -8.42
C VAL A 44 2.97 -6.79 -9.46
N GLU A 45 1.92 -7.03 -10.26
CA GLU A 45 1.96 -8.00 -11.35
C GLU A 45 3.03 -7.61 -12.38
N ASP A 46 3.07 -6.34 -12.80
CA ASP A 46 4.05 -5.83 -13.76
C ASP A 46 5.48 -5.96 -13.21
N ILE A 47 5.71 -5.59 -11.94
CA ILE A 47 7.00 -5.78 -11.27
C ILE A 47 7.39 -7.26 -11.18
N SER A 48 6.42 -8.15 -10.98
CA SER A 48 6.68 -9.60 -10.90
C SER A 48 7.18 -10.21 -12.21
N ALA A 49 6.84 -9.57 -13.33
CA ALA A 49 7.26 -9.97 -14.68
C ALA A 49 8.57 -9.27 -15.12
N ASP A 50 9.03 -8.26 -14.40
CA ASP A 50 10.25 -7.54 -14.73
C ASP A 50 11.49 -8.29 -14.23
N ALA A 51 12.36 -8.68 -15.17
CA ALA A 51 13.60 -9.42 -14.90
C ALA A 51 14.63 -8.63 -14.07
N ALA A 52 14.47 -7.32 -13.91
CA ALA A 52 15.30 -6.49 -13.03
C ALA A 52 15.04 -6.76 -11.54
N TYR A 53 13.85 -7.27 -11.21
CA TYR A 53 13.47 -7.57 -9.85
C TYR A 53 13.63 -9.05 -9.50
N ARG A 54 13.99 -9.28 -8.25
CA ARG A 54 14.04 -10.60 -7.63
C ARG A 54 12.90 -10.72 -6.62
N LYS A 55 12.43 -11.95 -6.41
CA LYS A 55 11.31 -12.27 -5.54
C LYS A 55 11.79 -12.80 -4.20
N LEU A 56 11.20 -12.30 -3.10
CA LEU A 56 11.30 -12.89 -1.76
C LEU A 56 9.89 -13.22 -1.26
N ALA A 57 9.73 -14.38 -0.64
CA ALA A 57 8.47 -14.80 -0.05
C ALA A 57 8.70 -15.49 1.28
N PHE A 58 7.76 -15.38 2.20
CA PHE A 58 7.70 -16.26 3.37
C PHE A 58 7.24 -17.64 2.93
N ASP A 59 7.69 -18.68 3.64
CA ASP A 59 7.16 -20.01 3.45
C ASP A 59 5.64 -20.00 3.60
N PHE A 60 4.97 -20.70 2.68
CA PHE A 60 3.50 -20.81 2.64
C PHE A 60 2.72 -19.51 2.43
N SER A 61 3.37 -18.39 2.09
CA SER A 61 2.70 -17.14 1.75
C SER A 61 2.40 -17.07 0.24
N PRO A 62 1.17 -16.73 -0.18
CA PRO A 62 0.88 -16.45 -1.58
C PRO A 62 1.46 -15.09 -2.03
N TYR A 63 1.86 -14.24 -1.09
CA TYR A 63 2.36 -12.89 -1.35
C TYR A 63 3.88 -12.86 -1.25
N ALA A 64 4.49 -12.01 -2.06
CA ALA A 64 5.92 -11.82 -2.14
C ALA A 64 6.30 -10.35 -2.14
N VAL A 65 7.51 -10.07 -1.69
CA VAL A 65 8.21 -8.80 -1.86
C VAL A 65 9.08 -8.90 -3.11
N TYR A 66 9.16 -7.84 -3.86
CA TYR A 66 10.05 -7.75 -5.02
C TYR A 66 11.14 -6.72 -4.75
N TYR A 67 12.36 -6.99 -5.16
CA TYR A 67 13.47 -6.09 -4.92
C TYR A 67 14.47 -6.07 -6.06
N LYS A 68 15.16 -4.95 -6.20
CA LYS A 68 16.37 -4.84 -7.01
C LYS A 68 17.47 -4.18 -6.16
N VAL A 69 18.69 -4.62 -6.34
CA VAL A 69 19.85 -4.04 -5.67
C VAL A 69 20.25 -2.77 -6.41
N ILE A 70 20.18 -1.62 -5.72
CA ILE A 70 20.63 -0.32 -6.26
C ILE A 70 22.14 -0.19 -6.01
N GLN A 71 22.57 -0.49 -4.79
CA GLN A 71 23.97 -0.51 -4.40
C GLN A 71 24.27 -1.82 -3.68
N GLY A 72 25.13 -2.62 -4.27
CA GLY A 72 25.66 -3.84 -3.66
C GLY A 72 26.99 -3.57 -2.95
N LEU A 73 27.49 -4.61 -2.27
CA LEU A 73 28.81 -4.55 -1.63
C LEU A 73 29.91 -4.72 -2.69
N PRO A 74 31.03 -3.95 -2.60
CA PRO A 74 32.10 -3.97 -3.58
C PRO A 74 32.67 -5.37 -3.85
N ASP A 75 32.81 -6.20 -2.81
CA ASP A 75 33.47 -7.51 -2.86
C ASP A 75 32.48 -8.69 -2.68
N GLY A 76 31.17 -8.42 -2.73
CA GLY A 76 30.16 -9.45 -2.54
C GLY A 76 30.14 -10.06 -1.14
N ASP A 77 30.75 -9.44 -0.16
CA ASP A 77 30.73 -9.86 1.24
C ASP A 77 29.31 -9.72 1.81
N LYS A 78 28.68 -10.87 2.03
CA LYS A 78 27.30 -10.97 2.52
C LYS A 78 27.23 -11.59 3.92
N THR A 79 28.28 -11.44 4.70
CA THR A 79 28.41 -12.12 5.99
C THR A 79 27.55 -11.48 7.08
N GLN A 80 27.29 -10.18 7.02
CA GLN A 80 26.53 -9.45 8.05
C GLN A 80 25.08 -9.25 7.61
N ARG A 81 24.25 -10.25 7.90
CA ARG A 81 22.79 -10.18 7.69
C ARG A 81 22.04 -10.21 9.01
N PRO A 82 20.97 -9.44 9.13
CA PRO A 82 20.14 -9.48 10.33
C PRO A 82 19.44 -10.82 10.49
N LEU A 83 19.36 -11.29 11.70
CA LEU A 83 18.46 -12.36 12.11
C LEU A 83 17.07 -11.80 12.42
N GLN A 84 16.07 -12.66 12.54
CA GLN A 84 14.69 -12.27 12.86
C GLN A 84 14.59 -11.43 14.15
N ASN A 85 15.42 -11.70 15.12
CA ASN A 85 15.45 -11.02 16.42
C ASN A 85 16.55 -9.95 16.51
N SER A 86 17.14 -9.52 15.40
CA SER A 86 18.14 -8.46 15.40
C SER A 86 17.52 -7.09 15.55
N GLN A 87 18.22 -6.20 16.24
CA GLN A 87 18.02 -4.76 16.10
C GLN A 87 18.80 -4.29 14.88
N VAL A 88 18.18 -3.44 14.07
CA VAL A 88 18.79 -2.89 12.86
C VAL A 88 18.66 -1.38 12.84
N GLU A 89 19.62 -0.73 12.22
CA GLU A 89 19.56 0.67 11.84
C GLU A 89 19.57 0.74 10.32
N TYR A 90 18.55 1.39 9.75
CA TYR A 90 18.39 1.53 8.31
C TYR A 90 17.86 2.91 7.96
N LYS A 91 18.17 3.35 6.76
CA LYS A 91 17.67 4.58 6.16
C LYS A 91 16.72 4.24 5.04
N TYR A 92 15.63 4.99 4.89
CA TYR A 92 14.71 4.75 3.79
C TYR A 92 14.03 6.01 3.26
N THR A 93 13.58 5.90 2.02
CA THR A 93 12.61 6.79 1.39
C THR A 93 11.40 5.95 0.99
N LEU A 94 10.19 6.40 1.34
CA LEU A 94 8.94 5.72 1.03
C LEU A 94 8.17 6.47 -0.05
N LYS A 95 7.73 5.74 -1.08
CA LYS A 95 6.92 6.24 -2.19
C LYS A 95 5.69 5.37 -2.41
N LEU A 96 4.63 5.99 -2.92
CA LEU A 96 3.48 5.29 -3.52
C LEU A 96 3.76 4.97 -5.00
N ILE A 97 2.92 4.12 -5.59
CA ILE A 97 3.00 3.79 -7.04
C ILE A 97 2.76 5.00 -7.96
N SER A 98 2.16 6.06 -7.45
CA SER A 98 2.03 7.36 -8.14
C SER A 98 3.34 8.13 -8.29
N GLY A 99 4.39 7.72 -7.57
CA GLY A 99 5.63 8.46 -7.41
C GLY A 99 5.61 9.49 -6.28
N GLU A 100 4.49 9.65 -5.59
CA GLU A 100 4.39 10.51 -4.41
C GLU A 100 5.32 10.01 -3.31
N VAL A 101 6.18 10.90 -2.82
CA VAL A 101 7.10 10.64 -1.71
C VAL A 101 6.40 10.99 -0.41
N LEU A 102 6.21 10.01 0.46
CA LEU A 102 5.58 10.18 1.76
C LEU A 102 6.58 10.46 2.87
N GLU A 103 7.73 9.80 2.80
CA GLU A 103 8.83 9.92 3.76
C GLU A 103 10.15 9.89 3.01
N THR A 104 11.11 10.69 3.45
CA THR A 104 12.41 10.78 2.78
C THR A 104 13.55 10.83 3.78
N ASP A 105 14.62 10.06 3.50
CA ASP A 105 15.85 10.02 4.28
C ASP A 105 15.68 9.74 5.77
N GLU A 106 14.58 9.05 6.13
CA GLU A 106 14.30 8.67 7.51
C GLU A 106 15.31 7.60 7.98
N ILE A 107 15.93 7.87 9.13
CA ILE A 107 16.82 6.91 9.78
C ILE A 107 16.07 6.31 10.97
N VAL A 108 15.93 5.00 10.94
CA VAL A 108 15.19 4.24 11.95
C VAL A 108 16.09 3.21 12.60
N LYS A 109 16.00 3.13 13.92
CA LYS A 109 16.55 2.04 14.70
C LYS A 109 15.39 1.21 15.27
N SER A 110 15.26 -0.02 14.83
CA SER A 110 14.12 -0.88 15.18
C SER A 110 14.53 -2.34 15.28
N TRP A 111 13.73 -3.12 15.99
CA TRP A 111 13.82 -4.57 15.93
C TRP A 111 13.10 -5.08 14.67
N ILE A 112 13.67 -6.05 13.98
CA ILE A 112 12.99 -6.73 12.87
C ILE A 112 11.72 -7.40 13.39
N TYR A 113 11.88 -8.20 14.45
CA TYR A 113 10.77 -8.79 15.17
C TYR A 113 11.12 -8.86 16.64
N ARG A 114 10.30 -8.27 17.50
CA ARG A 114 10.43 -8.38 18.95
C ARG A 114 9.08 -8.72 19.55
N GLN A 115 9.03 -9.81 20.27
CA GLN A 115 7.87 -10.17 21.09
C GLN A 115 8.17 -9.87 22.53
N GLU A 116 7.50 -8.87 23.10
CA GLU A 116 7.57 -8.55 24.53
C GLU A 116 6.27 -8.95 25.24
N GLY A 117 6.29 -10.09 25.91
CA GLY A 117 5.14 -10.60 26.67
C GLY A 117 3.91 -10.80 25.78
N ASN A 118 2.74 -10.31 26.27
CA ASN A 118 1.45 -10.38 25.56
C ASN A 118 1.14 -9.13 24.73
N GLN A 119 2.07 -8.21 24.60
CA GLN A 119 1.88 -7.02 23.79
C GLN A 119 2.10 -7.36 22.30
N ARG A 120 1.33 -6.72 21.43
CA ARG A 120 1.60 -6.80 19.99
C ARG A 120 3.01 -6.24 19.79
N PRO A 121 3.90 -6.95 19.08
CA PRO A 121 5.20 -6.41 18.77
C PRO A 121 5.03 -5.06 18.07
N GLU A 122 5.78 -4.04 18.48
CA GLU A 122 6.02 -2.89 17.63
C GLU A 122 6.79 -3.44 16.43
N SER A 123 6.05 -3.89 15.45
CA SER A 123 6.63 -4.64 14.37
C SER A 123 6.59 -3.79 13.12
N MET A 124 7.76 -3.60 12.57
CA MET A 124 7.97 -3.26 11.18
C MET A 124 7.00 -4.04 10.29
N ILE A 125 6.50 -3.45 9.21
CA ILE A 125 5.63 -4.16 8.25
C ILE A 125 6.31 -5.43 7.73
N ARG A 126 5.51 -6.47 7.51
CA ARG A 126 6.04 -7.81 7.19
C ARG A 126 6.96 -7.83 5.97
N GLY A 127 6.64 -7.03 4.95
CA GLY A 127 7.48 -6.93 3.76
C GLY A 127 8.87 -6.37 4.06
N MET A 128 8.99 -5.39 4.94
CA MET A 128 10.28 -4.83 5.34
C MET A 128 11.08 -5.80 6.22
N GLN A 129 10.40 -6.52 7.13
CA GLN A 129 11.04 -7.60 7.90
C GLN A 129 11.72 -8.61 6.97
N LEU A 130 11.01 -9.02 5.91
CA LEU A 130 11.53 -9.98 4.94
C LEU A 130 12.72 -9.41 4.16
N ALA A 131 12.61 -8.17 3.68
CA ALA A 131 13.67 -7.53 2.92
C ALA A 131 14.96 -7.40 3.74
N LEU A 132 14.88 -6.81 4.95
CA LEU A 132 16.06 -6.55 5.79
C LEU A 132 16.79 -7.83 6.21
N GLN A 133 16.07 -8.95 6.44
CA GLN A 133 16.70 -10.22 6.75
C GLN A 133 17.51 -10.80 5.58
N HIS A 134 17.27 -10.34 4.35
CA HIS A 134 17.99 -10.78 3.16
C HIS A 134 19.05 -9.77 2.70
N MET A 135 19.02 -8.55 3.23
CA MET A 135 20.04 -7.53 2.97
C MET A 135 21.30 -7.77 3.79
N SER A 136 22.43 -7.35 3.26
CA SER A 136 23.68 -7.23 4.01
C SER A 136 23.90 -5.77 4.42
N VAL A 137 24.60 -5.55 5.54
CA VAL A 137 24.99 -4.19 5.96
C VAL A 137 25.78 -3.51 4.84
N GLY A 138 25.38 -2.28 4.49
CA GLY A 138 25.97 -1.49 3.39
C GLY A 138 25.25 -1.62 2.04
N GLU A 139 24.30 -2.56 1.90
CA GLU A 139 23.49 -2.64 0.68
C GLU A 139 22.35 -1.61 0.68
N THR A 140 22.02 -1.12 -0.53
CA THR A 140 20.82 -0.31 -0.80
C THR A 140 19.97 -1.02 -1.82
N TRP A 141 18.69 -1.23 -1.48
CA TRP A 141 17.72 -1.90 -2.34
C TRP A 141 16.53 -0.99 -2.62
N GLU A 142 15.95 -1.12 -3.81
CA GLU A 142 14.56 -0.74 -4.03
C GLU A 142 13.69 -1.96 -3.75
N VAL A 143 12.70 -1.77 -2.87
CA VAL A 143 11.85 -2.86 -2.36
C VAL A 143 10.40 -2.51 -2.61
N VAL A 144 9.69 -3.33 -3.38
CA VAL A 144 8.26 -3.20 -3.67
C VAL A 144 7.49 -4.17 -2.77
N ILE A 145 6.67 -3.62 -1.89
CA ILE A 145 5.92 -4.35 -0.87
C ILE A 145 4.43 -4.25 -1.21
N PRO A 146 3.78 -5.37 -1.61
CA PRO A 146 2.33 -5.40 -1.81
C PRO A 146 1.58 -5.04 -0.54
N TRP A 147 0.39 -4.47 -0.66
CA TRP A 147 -0.42 -4.03 0.47
C TRP A 147 -0.67 -5.12 1.53
N GLN A 148 -0.74 -6.40 1.13
CA GLN A 148 -0.93 -7.55 2.04
C GLN A 148 0.27 -7.77 2.98
N LEU A 149 1.45 -7.32 2.60
CA LEU A 149 2.67 -7.36 3.41
C LEU A 149 3.08 -5.98 3.94
N GLY A 150 2.28 -4.95 3.62
CA GLY A 150 2.37 -3.57 4.10
C GLY A 150 1.34 -3.26 5.18
N TYR A 151 0.59 -2.17 4.99
CA TYR A 151 -0.42 -1.69 5.95
C TYR A 151 -1.83 -2.27 5.72
N GLY A 152 -2.02 -3.11 4.69
CA GLY A 152 -3.26 -3.83 4.48
C GLY A 152 -4.38 -3.00 3.83
N ALA A 153 -5.62 -3.36 4.19
CA ALA A 153 -6.84 -2.80 3.62
C ALA A 153 -7.35 -1.56 4.38
N TYR A 154 -6.53 -0.96 5.23
CA TYR A 154 -6.89 0.21 6.04
C TYR A 154 -5.96 1.36 5.75
N THR A 155 -6.50 2.60 5.83
CA THR A 155 -5.67 3.81 5.76
C THR A 155 -4.81 3.91 7.01
N TYR A 156 -3.50 4.09 6.84
CA TYR A 156 -2.54 4.27 7.92
C TYR A 156 -2.12 5.74 8.02
N GLY A 157 -1.91 6.26 9.24
CA GLY A 157 -1.50 7.65 9.47
C GLY A 157 -2.67 8.64 9.62
N GLY A 158 -3.93 8.17 9.64
CA GLY A 158 -5.10 9.01 9.87
C GLY A 158 -5.37 10.00 8.74
N SER A 159 -5.74 11.24 9.10
CA SER A 159 -6.09 12.30 8.13
C SER A 159 -4.92 13.25 7.82
N SER A 160 -3.69 12.83 8.06
CA SER A 160 -2.50 13.63 7.75
C SER A 160 -2.21 13.64 6.25
N SER A 161 -1.45 14.64 5.79
CA SER A 161 -0.98 14.72 4.40
C SER A 161 -0.05 13.56 3.99
N SER A 162 0.51 12.86 4.97
CA SER A 162 1.37 11.69 4.76
C SER A 162 0.63 10.37 5.04
N SER A 163 -0.70 10.35 4.95
CA SER A 163 -1.46 9.12 5.15
C SER A 163 -1.25 8.15 3.99
N ILE A 164 -1.12 6.87 4.32
CA ILE A 164 -1.02 5.79 3.35
C ILE A 164 -2.42 5.26 3.10
N PRO A 165 -2.98 5.40 1.89
CA PRO A 165 -4.30 4.88 1.57
C PRO A 165 -4.40 3.37 1.75
N ALA A 166 -5.60 2.88 2.03
CA ALA A 166 -5.89 1.44 2.04
C ALA A 166 -5.45 0.80 0.72
N PHE A 167 -4.96 -0.43 0.75
CA PHE A 167 -4.50 -1.20 -0.41
C PHE A 167 -3.28 -0.61 -1.15
N SER A 168 -2.47 0.24 -0.49
CA SER A 168 -1.26 0.80 -1.10
C SER A 168 -0.16 -0.23 -1.20
N THR A 169 0.36 -0.42 -2.40
CA THR A 169 1.67 -1.00 -2.64
C THR A 169 2.73 0.06 -2.32
N LEU A 170 3.73 -0.33 -1.55
CA LEU A 170 4.76 0.56 -1.03
C LEU A 170 6.07 0.34 -1.76
N ILE A 171 6.73 1.42 -2.14
CA ILE A 171 8.04 1.38 -2.79
C ILE A 171 9.03 2.03 -1.84
N PHE A 172 9.94 1.23 -1.30
CA PHE A 172 11.01 1.70 -0.44
C PHE A 172 12.33 1.69 -1.20
N GLU A 173 13.06 2.79 -1.09
CA GLU A 173 14.50 2.75 -1.26
C GLU A 173 15.11 2.64 0.13
N VAL A 174 15.73 1.51 0.45
CA VAL A 174 16.21 1.22 1.80
C VAL A 174 17.68 0.85 1.81
N SER A 175 18.45 1.45 2.72
CA SER A 175 19.85 1.15 2.99
C SER A 175 20.00 0.57 4.39
N LEU A 176 20.54 -0.64 4.50
CA LEU A 176 20.85 -1.25 5.79
C LEU A 176 22.19 -0.71 6.30
N LEU A 177 22.15 0.07 7.38
CA LEU A 177 23.31 0.80 7.88
C LEU A 177 24.13 -0.02 8.90
N SER A 178 23.46 -0.65 9.86
CA SER A 178 24.13 -1.42 10.91
C SER A 178 23.21 -2.45 11.59
N ILE A 179 23.82 -3.39 12.28
CA ILE A 179 23.17 -4.36 13.18
C ILE A 179 23.78 -4.15 14.59
N PRO A 180 23.24 -3.22 15.40
CA PRO A 180 23.85 -2.84 16.68
C PRO A 180 23.95 -3.96 17.72
N THR A 181 23.16 -5.02 17.56
CA THR A 181 23.12 -6.19 18.45
C THR A 181 23.38 -7.45 17.64
N LEU A 182 24.62 -7.75 17.44
CA LEU A 182 25.13 -9.07 17.09
C LEU A 182 25.67 -9.74 18.34
#